data_cdf54a82e3530198362e8a31d9e3764e
#
_entry.id   cdf54a82e3530198362e8a31d9e3764e
#
_cell.length_a   1.000
_cell.length_b   1.000
_cell.length_c   1.000
_cell.angle_alpha   90.00
_cell.angle_beta   90.00
_cell.angle_gamma   90.00
#
_symmetry.space_group_name_H-M   'P 1'
#
loop_
_entity.id
_entity.type
_entity.pdbx_description
1 polymer ?
#
loop_
_entity_poly.entity_id
_entity_poly.type
_entity_poly.pdbx_seq_one_letter_code
_entity_poly.pdbx_strand_id
1 'polypeptide(L)'
;RYFHLNLSILLIYFFYKCLVLKFNNVEKILLIILSLSLFLSPTFRSLAIWPSSRLAGLLFFVLSIYEFLKFQKTSLNIHLIKNIFFLIICSYISPNFSLFIIFFFYHYLKKINIKTITLILLFCILSCLPAFYYIFVLDINFLVAKTPGAEDSQSIGLSFNFSNKILIISSIILFHFIPFLINKEFIKDFVQSLKKNVIFLLFFFIINLIFFDYLVRFTGGGIFFHISNYLINNNLIFYFFSFLSLMLLAYFVQNNLNNLIIFLLLILSNIQNTIYHKYYDPLIMILFFTIFNSSLPNKFFKNKLNLLYLYSFYLIFILMRVVKNNYLI
;
A
#
# COMPACT_ATOMS: atom_id res chain seq x y z
N ARG A 1 -24.77 -4.78 3.00
CA ARG A 1 -24.32 -4.25 1.68
C ARG A 1 -24.41 -2.73 1.64
N TYR A 2 -25.54 -2.09 1.89
CA TYR A 2 -25.69 -0.62 1.88
C TYR A 2 -24.70 0.11 2.80
N PHE A 3 -24.45 -0.43 4.00
CA PHE A 3 -23.48 0.14 4.93
C PHE A 3 -22.06 0.19 4.31
N HIS A 4 -21.61 -0.90 3.66
CA HIS A 4 -20.29 -0.95 3.03
C HIS A 4 -20.18 -0.03 1.81
N LEU A 5 -21.26 0.10 1.03
CA LEU A 5 -21.31 1.06 -0.06
C LEU A 5 -21.13 2.50 0.47
N ASN A 6 -21.82 2.86 1.54
CA ASN A 6 -21.66 4.17 2.17
C ASN A 6 -20.23 4.38 2.70
N LEU A 7 -19.60 3.36 3.32
CA LEU A 7 -18.19 3.44 3.74
C LEU A 7 -17.26 3.67 2.54
N SER A 8 -17.54 3.04 1.39
CA SER A 8 -16.72 3.24 0.19
C SER A 8 -16.84 4.66 -0.36
N ILE A 9 -18.02 5.24 -0.35
CA ILE A 9 -18.24 6.65 -0.74
C ILE A 9 -17.52 7.60 0.21
N LEU A 10 -17.61 7.36 1.53
CA LEU A 10 -16.90 8.15 2.54
C LEU A 10 -15.38 8.06 2.34
N LEU A 11 -14.84 6.88 2.02
CA LEU A 11 -13.42 6.70 1.77
C LEU A 11 -12.97 7.54 0.57
N ILE A 12 -13.69 7.50 -0.55
CA ILE A 12 -13.41 8.33 -1.73
C ILE A 12 -13.48 9.82 -1.39
N TYR A 13 -14.47 10.23 -0.62
CA TYR A 13 -14.60 11.61 -0.18
C TYR A 13 -13.39 12.07 0.64
N PHE A 14 -12.94 11.27 1.63
CA PHE A 14 -11.78 11.64 2.43
C PHE A 14 -10.48 11.53 1.65
N PHE A 15 -10.35 10.59 0.72
CA PHE A 15 -9.23 10.55 -0.20
C PHE A 15 -9.18 11.81 -1.06
N TYR A 16 -10.31 12.24 -1.65
CA TYR A 16 -10.41 13.53 -2.33
C TYR A 16 -9.97 14.70 -1.44
N LYS A 17 -10.40 14.74 -0.17
CA LYS A 17 -9.95 15.77 0.78
C LYS A 17 -8.44 15.75 1.02
N CYS A 18 -7.82 14.57 1.08
CA CYS A 18 -6.36 14.45 1.14
C CYS A 18 -5.69 15.04 -0.11
N LEU A 19 -6.23 14.74 -1.29
CA LEU A 19 -5.73 15.27 -2.56
C LEU A 19 -5.80 16.80 -2.61
N VAL A 20 -6.91 17.39 -2.19
CA VAL A 20 -7.08 18.85 -2.11
C VAL A 20 -6.07 19.47 -1.13
N LEU A 21 -5.77 18.81 -0.02
CA LEU A 21 -4.74 19.30 0.90
C LEU A 21 -3.34 19.23 0.28
N LYS A 22 -3.04 18.21 -0.51
CA LYS A 22 -1.69 18.03 -1.08
C LYS A 22 -1.47 18.86 -2.36
N PHE A 23 -2.48 18.96 -3.22
CA PHE A 23 -2.38 19.55 -4.55
C PHE A 23 -3.22 20.82 -4.68
N ASN A 24 -2.81 21.91 -4.03
CA ASN A 24 -3.58 23.18 -4.00
C ASN A 24 -3.75 23.82 -5.38
N ASN A 25 -2.80 23.59 -6.32
CA ASN A 25 -2.75 24.24 -7.63
C ASN A 25 -3.37 23.39 -8.75
N VAL A 26 -3.99 22.25 -8.42
CA VAL A 26 -4.62 21.35 -9.39
C VAL A 26 -6.14 21.61 -9.43
N GLU A 27 -6.72 21.61 -10.62
CA GLU A 27 -8.16 21.76 -10.82
C GLU A 27 -8.93 20.70 -9.97
N LYS A 28 -9.91 21.15 -9.20
CA LYS A 28 -10.70 20.27 -8.31
C LYS A 28 -11.36 19.11 -9.05
N ILE A 29 -11.78 19.34 -10.30
CA ILE A 29 -12.42 18.30 -11.13
C ILE A 29 -11.44 17.12 -11.40
N LEU A 30 -10.16 17.41 -11.66
CA LEU A 30 -9.14 16.36 -11.86
C LEU A 30 -8.90 15.55 -10.60
N LEU A 31 -8.93 16.20 -9.43
CA LEU A 31 -8.80 15.53 -8.13
C LEU A 31 -10.02 14.65 -7.82
N ILE A 32 -11.23 15.07 -8.20
CA ILE A 32 -12.45 14.26 -8.10
C ILE A 32 -12.33 13.04 -9.01
N ILE A 33 -11.99 13.23 -10.30
CA ILE A 33 -11.81 12.13 -11.24
C ILE A 33 -10.75 11.13 -10.72
N LEU A 34 -9.61 11.63 -10.21
CA LEU A 34 -8.60 10.76 -9.61
C LEU A 34 -9.15 9.99 -8.39
N SER A 35 -9.91 10.63 -7.52
CA SER A 35 -10.47 9.94 -6.35
C SER A 35 -11.48 8.85 -6.74
N LEU A 36 -12.28 9.09 -7.78
CA LEU A 36 -13.22 8.12 -8.32
C LEU A 36 -12.54 6.92 -8.99
N SER A 37 -11.27 7.05 -9.42
CA SER A 37 -10.52 5.93 -9.99
C SER A 37 -10.31 4.77 -9.02
N LEU A 38 -10.47 4.97 -7.70
CA LEU A 38 -10.50 3.88 -6.72
C LEU A 38 -11.59 2.84 -7.05
N PHE A 39 -12.73 3.25 -7.62
CA PHE A 39 -13.77 2.30 -8.07
C PHE A 39 -13.33 1.42 -9.25
N LEU A 40 -12.25 1.75 -9.93
CA LEU A 40 -11.67 0.88 -10.96
C LEU A 40 -10.83 -0.25 -10.35
N SER A 41 -10.42 -0.14 -9.08
CA SER A 41 -9.77 -1.24 -8.37
C SER A 41 -10.74 -2.40 -8.18
N PRO A 42 -10.43 -3.60 -8.68
CA PRO A 42 -11.28 -4.78 -8.48
C PRO A 42 -11.44 -5.13 -7.00
N THR A 43 -10.37 -4.93 -6.23
CA THR A 43 -10.37 -5.17 -4.78
C THR A 43 -11.29 -4.19 -4.07
N PHE A 44 -11.18 -2.89 -4.38
CA PHE A 44 -12.02 -1.88 -3.75
C PHE A 44 -13.51 -2.12 -4.03
N ARG A 45 -13.87 -2.47 -5.27
CA ARG A 45 -15.27 -2.83 -5.61
C ARG A 45 -15.76 -4.05 -4.84
N SER A 46 -14.92 -5.07 -4.72
CA SER A 46 -15.25 -6.25 -3.92
C SER A 46 -15.52 -5.88 -2.47
N LEU A 47 -14.66 -5.05 -1.86
CA LEU A 47 -14.83 -4.57 -0.49
C LEU A 47 -16.07 -3.67 -0.29
N ALA A 48 -16.49 -2.95 -1.33
CA ALA A 48 -17.70 -2.11 -1.30
C ALA A 48 -18.99 -2.93 -1.31
N ILE A 49 -18.97 -4.14 -1.87
CA ILE A 49 -20.15 -5.01 -2.01
C ILE A 49 -20.20 -6.08 -0.91
N TRP A 50 -19.06 -6.73 -0.64
CA TRP A 50 -18.97 -7.81 0.33
C TRP A 50 -18.59 -7.28 1.72
N PRO A 51 -19.27 -7.70 2.78
CA PRO A 51 -18.93 -7.27 4.13
C PRO A 51 -17.53 -7.72 4.52
N SER A 52 -16.66 -6.73 4.72
CA SER A 52 -15.27 -6.95 5.13
C SER A 52 -14.82 -5.80 6.03
N SER A 53 -14.20 -6.13 7.15
CA SER A 53 -13.61 -5.14 8.06
C SER A 53 -12.52 -4.28 7.40
N ARG A 54 -11.89 -4.78 6.33
CA ARG A 54 -10.81 -4.07 5.63
C ARG A 54 -11.22 -2.72 5.05
N LEU A 55 -12.46 -2.60 4.56
CA LEU A 55 -12.94 -1.31 4.03
C LEU A 55 -12.99 -0.26 5.14
N ALA A 56 -13.50 -0.64 6.32
CA ALA A 56 -13.51 0.24 7.47
C ALA A 56 -12.08 0.57 7.94
N GLY A 57 -11.19 -0.44 8.01
CA GLY A 57 -9.77 -0.22 8.31
C GLY A 57 -9.13 0.78 7.35
N LEU A 58 -9.33 0.62 6.04
CA LEU A 58 -8.79 1.52 5.02
C LEU A 58 -9.38 2.93 5.14
N LEU A 59 -10.68 3.07 5.46
CA LEU A 59 -11.32 4.37 5.71
C LEU A 59 -10.66 5.09 6.90
N PHE A 60 -10.50 4.41 8.04
CA PHE A 60 -9.85 5.02 9.20
C PHE A 60 -8.38 5.34 8.95
N PHE A 61 -7.70 4.55 8.12
CA PHE A 61 -6.34 4.86 7.68
C PHE A 61 -6.30 6.14 6.82
N VAL A 62 -7.23 6.31 5.89
CA VAL A 62 -7.33 7.54 5.08
C VAL A 62 -7.70 8.75 5.94
N LEU A 63 -8.56 8.60 6.94
CA LEU A 63 -8.86 9.64 7.94
C LEU A 63 -7.61 10.03 8.73
N SER A 64 -6.82 9.04 9.13
CA SER A 64 -5.52 9.27 9.79
C SER A 64 -4.59 10.09 8.88
N ILE A 65 -4.42 9.71 7.61
CA ILE A 65 -3.63 10.47 6.64
C ILE A 65 -4.18 11.89 6.45
N TYR A 66 -5.50 12.07 6.39
CA TYR A 66 -6.12 13.38 6.24
C TYR A 66 -5.77 14.31 7.40
N GLU A 67 -5.86 13.83 8.63
CA GLU A 67 -5.49 14.61 9.81
C GLU A 67 -3.97 14.87 9.88
N PHE A 68 -3.15 13.90 9.45
CA PHE A 68 -1.71 14.10 9.29
C PHE A 68 -1.38 15.23 8.30
N LEU A 69 -2.02 15.25 7.12
CA LEU A 69 -1.81 16.32 6.14
C LEU A 69 -2.27 17.68 6.66
N LYS A 70 -3.36 17.73 7.43
CA LYS A 70 -3.77 18.96 8.13
C LYS A 70 -2.71 19.42 9.14
N PHE A 71 -2.19 18.48 9.95
CA PHE A 71 -1.13 18.79 10.88
C PHE A 71 0.11 19.35 10.17
N GLN A 72 0.49 18.76 9.03
CA GLN A 72 1.62 19.28 8.24
C GLN A 72 1.43 20.74 7.79
N LYS A 73 0.19 21.17 7.55
CA LYS A 73 -0.15 22.55 7.14
C LYS A 73 -0.32 23.52 8.30
N THR A 74 -0.97 23.09 9.39
CA THR A 74 -1.42 24.00 10.47
C THR A 74 -0.57 23.91 11.71
N SER A 75 0.17 22.82 11.87
CA SER A 75 0.95 22.46 13.10
C SER A 75 0.10 22.39 14.37
N LEU A 76 -1.23 22.28 14.27
CA LEU A 76 -2.13 22.22 15.44
C LEU A 76 -2.13 20.81 16.04
N ASN A 77 -1.89 20.72 17.35
CA ASN A 77 -1.83 19.43 18.07
C ASN A 77 -3.13 18.62 18.01
N ILE A 78 -4.30 19.27 17.81
CA ILE A 78 -5.57 18.55 17.68
C ILE A 78 -5.59 17.61 16.46
N HIS A 79 -4.95 17.99 15.34
CA HIS A 79 -4.86 17.16 14.15
C HIS A 79 -3.92 15.96 14.37
N LEU A 80 -2.88 16.14 15.15
CA LEU A 80 -1.99 15.07 15.54
C LEU A 80 -2.72 14.03 16.42
N ILE A 81 -3.45 14.48 17.44
CA ILE A 81 -4.23 13.58 18.33
C ILE A 81 -5.26 12.81 17.50
N LYS A 82 -5.99 13.48 16.58
CA LYS A 82 -6.94 12.83 15.68
C LYS A 82 -6.29 11.84 14.74
N ASN A 83 -5.08 12.15 14.21
CA ASN A 83 -4.33 11.22 13.38
C ASN A 83 -4.06 9.90 14.14
N ILE A 84 -3.50 10.00 15.35
CA ILE A 84 -3.18 8.82 16.17
C ILE A 84 -4.45 8.08 16.58
N PHE A 85 -5.51 8.79 16.98
CA PHE A 85 -6.79 8.18 17.32
C PHE A 85 -7.37 7.35 16.17
N PHE A 86 -7.42 7.89 14.94
CA PHE A 86 -7.89 7.14 13.78
C PHE A 86 -6.96 5.98 13.41
N LEU A 87 -5.66 6.13 13.61
CA LEU A 87 -4.71 5.05 13.39
C LEU A 87 -4.90 3.91 14.40
N ILE A 88 -5.19 4.21 15.67
CA ILE A 88 -5.49 3.20 16.68
C ILE A 88 -6.74 2.41 16.30
N ILE A 89 -7.85 3.09 15.94
CA ILE A 89 -9.06 2.41 15.46
C ILE A 89 -8.75 1.54 14.24
N CYS A 90 -8.02 2.08 13.28
CA CYS A 90 -7.58 1.36 12.10
C CYS A 90 -6.80 0.09 12.46
N SER A 91 -5.89 0.18 13.43
CA SER A 91 -5.05 -0.94 13.88
C SER A 91 -5.84 -2.08 14.52
N TYR A 92 -6.91 -1.77 15.24
CA TYR A 92 -7.83 -2.79 15.78
C TYR A 92 -8.66 -3.48 14.69
N ILE A 93 -9.04 -2.75 13.65
CA ILE A 93 -9.82 -3.30 12.53
C ILE A 93 -8.93 -4.08 11.54
N SER A 94 -7.73 -3.55 11.28
CA SER A 94 -6.77 -4.09 10.31
C SER A 94 -5.34 -3.88 10.83
N PRO A 95 -4.79 -4.85 11.59
CA PRO A 95 -3.50 -4.72 12.29
C PRO A 95 -2.32 -4.34 11.40
N ASN A 96 -2.38 -4.66 10.10
CA ASN A 96 -1.33 -4.32 9.14
C ASN A 96 -1.03 -2.81 9.07
N PHE A 97 -2.00 -1.96 9.40
CA PHE A 97 -1.81 -0.51 9.39
C PHE A 97 -1.11 0.04 10.65
N SER A 98 -1.02 -0.75 11.73
CA SER A 98 -0.42 -0.31 12.99
C SER A 98 1.03 0.17 12.81
N LEU A 99 1.80 -0.48 11.94
CA LEU A 99 3.19 -0.13 11.67
C LEU A 99 3.37 1.27 11.08
N PHE A 100 2.34 1.85 10.47
CA PHE A 100 2.41 3.22 9.93
C PHE A 100 2.55 4.28 11.03
N ILE A 101 2.37 3.92 12.29
CA ILE A 101 2.69 4.78 13.42
C ILE A 101 4.15 5.24 13.38
N ILE A 102 5.07 4.38 12.92
CA ILE A 102 6.50 4.70 12.76
C ILE A 102 6.70 5.87 11.80
N PHE A 103 5.98 5.87 10.67
CA PHE A 103 6.04 6.96 9.71
C PHE A 103 5.53 8.29 10.30
N PHE A 104 4.40 8.26 10.99
CA PHE A 104 3.83 9.48 11.58
C PHE A 104 4.71 10.00 12.72
N PHE A 105 5.19 9.15 13.61
CA PHE A 105 6.11 9.54 14.68
C PHE A 105 7.41 10.14 14.16
N TYR A 106 8.00 9.56 13.12
CA TYR A 106 9.19 10.12 12.47
C TYR A 106 9.00 11.60 12.06
N HIS A 107 7.80 11.95 11.56
CA HIS A 107 7.46 13.32 11.23
C HIS A 107 7.16 14.20 12.44
N TYR A 108 6.58 13.64 13.50
CA TYR A 108 6.24 14.37 14.72
C TYR A 108 7.47 14.73 15.54
N LEU A 109 8.43 13.82 15.65
CA LEU A 109 9.70 14.06 16.34
C LEU A 109 10.45 15.30 15.83
N LYS A 110 10.23 15.68 14.57
CA LYS A 110 10.86 16.86 13.97
C LYS A 110 10.15 18.19 14.26
N LYS A 111 8.90 18.15 14.74
CA LYS A 111 8.04 19.36 14.82
C LYS A 111 7.47 19.64 16.19
N ILE A 112 7.54 18.69 17.13
CA ILE A 112 6.81 18.75 18.38
C ILE A 112 7.78 18.65 19.56
N ASN A 113 7.38 19.27 20.68
CA ASN A 113 8.14 19.20 21.93
C ASN A 113 8.03 17.81 22.60
N ILE A 114 9.03 17.49 23.40
CA ILE A 114 9.14 16.18 24.05
C ILE A 114 7.95 15.85 24.95
N LYS A 115 7.37 16.86 25.64
CA LYS A 115 6.20 16.67 26.51
C LYS A 115 4.99 16.14 25.74
N THR A 116 4.69 16.72 24.58
CA THR A 116 3.57 16.26 23.71
C THR A 116 3.85 14.86 23.18
N ILE A 117 5.10 14.54 22.80
CA ILE A 117 5.48 13.20 22.33
C ILE A 117 5.24 12.18 23.46
N THR A 118 5.69 12.48 24.69
CA THR A 118 5.48 11.58 25.84
C THR A 118 4.00 11.33 26.10
N LEU A 119 3.15 12.35 26.02
CA LEU A 119 1.69 12.20 26.19
C LEU A 119 1.09 11.30 25.09
N ILE A 120 1.53 11.44 23.85
CA ILE A 120 1.06 10.59 22.75
C ILE A 120 1.53 9.14 22.94
N LEU A 121 2.77 8.93 23.34
CA LEU A 121 3.27 7.58 23.64
C LEU A 121 2.47 6.93 24.77
N LEU A 122 2.18 7.67 25.83
CA LEU A 122 1.31 7.19 26.92
C LEU A 122 -0.08 6.83 26.38
N PHE A 123 -0.68 7.68 25.57
CA PHE A 123 -1.98 7.39 24.94
C PHE A 123 -1.93 6.14 24.07
N CYS A 124 -0.87 5.92 23.28
CA CYS A 124 -0.68 4.71 22.49
C CYS A 124 -0.55 3.47 23.39
N ILE A 125 0.25 3.53 24.47
CA ILE A 125 0.42 2.42 25.42
C ILE A 125 -0.90 2.07 26.07
N LEU A 126 -1.66 3.04 26.57
CA LEU A 126 -2.97 2.82 27.16
C LEU A 126 -3.95 2.20 26.15
N SER A 127 -3.87 2.65 24.90
CA SER A 127 -4.70 2.11 23.82
C SER A 127 -4.33 0.67 23.42
N CYS A 128 -3.16 0.15 23.78
CA CYS A 128 -2.79 -1.24 23.58
C CYS A 128 -3.35 -2.19 24.64
N LEU A 129 -3.85 -1.68 25.79
CA LEU A 129 -4.35 -2.53 26.89
C LEU A 129 -5.42 -3.53 26.47
N PRO A 130 -6.44 -3.18 25.66
CA PRO A 130 -7.39 -4.16 25.18
C PRO A 130 -6.73 -5.28 24.35
N ALA A 131 -5.74 -4.97 23.51
CA ALA A 131 -5.04 -5.97 22.71
C ALA A 131 -4.23 -6.92 23.60
N PHE A 132 -3.57 -6.41 24.63
CA PHE A 132 -2.90 -7.24 25.64
C PHE A 132 -3.87 -8.16 26.37
N TYR A 133 -5.04 -7.66 26.77
CA TYR A 133 -6.08 -8.47 27.39
C TYR A 133 -6.53 -9.62 26.47
N TYR A 134 -6.80 -9.35 25.19
CA TYR A 134 -7.17 -10.39 24.23
C TYR A 134 -6.09 -11.45 24.06
N ILE A 135 -4.82 -11.05 23.93
CA ILE A 135 -3.72 -11.96 23.67
C ILE A 135 -3.36 -12.79 24.91
N PHE A 136 -3.22 -12.13 26.07
CA PHE A 136 -2.63 -12.78 27.26
C PHE A 136 -3.66 -13.32 28.26
N VAL A 137 -4.90 -12.78 28.27
CA VAL A 137 -5.94 -13.24 29.19
C VAL A 137 -6.94 -14.15 28.48
N LEU A 138 -7.34 -13.80 27.26
CA LEU A 138 -8.32 -14.60 26.51
C LEU A 138 -7.66 -15.62 25.57
N ASP A 139 -6.34 -15.63 25.46
CA ASP A 139 -5.56 -16.49 24.53
C ASP A 139 -6.03 -16.38 23.06
N ILE A 140 -6.53 -15.20 22.68
CA ILE A 140 -6.98 -14.91 21.32
C ILE A 140 -5.86 -14.21 20.55
N ASN A 141 -5.05 -15.00 19.82
CA ASN A 141 -3.99 -14.44 19.01
C ASN A 141 -4.48 -14.20 17.57
N PHE A 142 -4.97 -12.98 17.33
CA PHE A 142 -5.47 -12.58 16.02
C PHE A 142 -4.38 -12.39 14.93
N LEU A 143 -3.10 -12.44 15.28
CA LEU A 143 -1.98 -12.45 14.33
C LEU A 143 -1.72 -13.84 13.75
N VAL A 144 -2.01 -14.88 14.53
CA VAL A 144 -1.73 -16.29 14.22
C VAL A 144 -3.01 -17.12 14.21
N ALA A 145 -4.19 -16.48 14.22
CA ALA A 145 -5.48 -17.19 14.27
C ALA A 145 -5.60 -18.21 13.12
N LYS A 146 -5.71 -19.48 13.50
CA LYS A 146 -6.00 -20.56 12.56
C LYS A 146 -7.44 -20.38 12.06
N THR A 147 -7.62 -20.30 10.77
CA THR A 147 -8.96 -20.36 10.18
C THR A 147 -9.44 -21.83 10.28
N PRO A 148 -10.58 -22.12 10.89
CA PRO A 148 -11.12 -23.47 10.91
C PRO A 148 -11.22 -24.04 9.49
N GLY A 149 -10.74 -25.26 9.25
CA GLY A 149 -10.73 -25.90 7.94
C GLY A 149 -9.55 -25.61 7.03
N ALA A 150 -8.55 -24.87 7.51
CA ALA A 150 -7.34 -24.55 6.74
C ALA A 150 -6.14 -25.42 7.13
N GLU A 151 -6.38 -26.68 7.49
CA GLU A 151 -5.34 -27.58 7.98
C GLU A 151 -4.19 -27.82 6.99
N ASP A 152 -4.47 -27.71 5.68
CA ASP A 152 -3.48 -27.88 4.62
C ASP A 152 -2.94 -26.57 4.03
N SER A 153 -3.42 -25.41 4.47
CA SER A 153 -2.96 -24.15 3.90
C SER A 153 -1.72 -23.65 4.65
N GLN A 154 -0.56 -23.67 3.99
CA GLN A 154 0.66 -22.98 4.45
C GLN A 154 0.44 -21.44 4.58
N SER A 155 -0.80 -20.97 4.43
CA SER A 155 -1.21 -19.59 4.64
C SER A 155 -1.27 -19.20 6.12
N ILE A 156 -1.20 -20.19 7.02
CA ILE A 156 -1.36 -19.99 8.46
C ILE A 156 0.03 -20.04 9.08
N GLY A 157 0.61 -18.90 9.29
CA GLY A 157 1.88 -18.78 9.98
C GLY A 157 2.54 -17.45 9.76
N LEU A 158 3.39 -17.06 10.69
CA LEU A 158 4.29 -15.94 10.54
C LEU A 158 5.38 -16.32 9.55
N SER A 159 5.57 -15.54 8.50
CA SER A 159 6.69 -15.73 7.59
C SER A 159 7.74 -14.67 7.83
N PHE A 160 8.96 -15.10 8.02
CA PHE A 160 10.14 -14.26 8.07
C PHE A 160 10.96 -14.31 6.78
N ASN A 161 10.46 -14.98 5.71
CA ASN A 161 11.13 -14.92 4.42
C ASN A 161 10.90 -13.55 3.77
N PHE A 162 11.82 -12.62 4.05
CA PHE A 162 11.77 -11.27 3.49
C PHE A 162 12.04 -11.24 1.98
N SER A 163 12.74 -12.22 1.42
CA SER A 163 13.01 -12.27 -0.02
C SER A 163 11.71 -12.45 -0.82
N ASN A 164 10.82 -13.34 -0.36
CA ASN A 164 9.49 -13.47 -0.96
C ASN A 164 8.71 -12.16 -0.90
N LYS A 165 8.73 -11.50 0.27
CA LYS A 165 8.01 -10.24 0.48
C LYS A 165 8.57 -9.12 -0.39
N ILE A 166 9.90 -8.96 -0.43
CA ILE A 166 10.56 -7.92 -1.23
C ILE A 166 10.22 -8.09 -2.70
N LEU A 167 10.40 -9.29 -3.27
CA LEU A 167 10.20 -9.50 -4.70
C LEU A 167 8.72 -9.38 -5.10
N ILE A 168 7.80 -10.00 -4.32
CA ILE A 168 6.38 -9.98 -4.65
C ILE A 168 5.77 -8.59 -4.43
N ILE A 169 6.00 -7.97 -3.27
CA ILE A 169 5.40 -6.66 -2.95
C ILE A 169 5.94 -5.59 -3.88
N SER A 170 7.25 -5.59 -4.17
CA SER A 170 7.81 -4.66 -5.16
C SER A 170 7.17 -4.85 -6.52
N SER A 171 6.96 -6.08 -6.99
CA SER A 171 6.28 -6.34 -8.27
C SER A 171 4.83 -5.84 -8.27
N ILE A 172 4.10 -5.96 -7.15
CA ILE A 172 2.75 -5.40 -7.01
C ILE A 172 2.80 -3.87 -7.07
N ILE A 173 3.79 -3.24 -6.43
CA ILE A 173 3.98 -1.79 -6.51
C ILE A 173 4.22 -1.37 -7.96
N LEU A 174 5.12 -2.04 -8.69
CA LEU A 174 5.37 -1.74 -10.10
C LEU A 174 4.08 -1.79 -10.93
N PHE A 175 3.24 -2.83 -10.71
CA PHE A 175 1.97 -2.94 -11.42
C PHE A 175 1.12 -1.68 -11.29
N HIS A 176 0.97 -1.15 -10.08
CA HIS A 176 0.20 0.07 -9.84
C HIS A 176 0.87 1.34 -10.38
N PHE A 177 2.19 1.30 -10.62
CA PHE A 177 2.94 2.43 -11.18
C PHE A 177 2.99 2.44 -12.71
N ILE A 178 2.64 1.35 -13.41
CA ILE A 178 2.66 1.28 -14.89
C ILE A 178 2.00 2.50 -15.55
N PRO A 179 0.79 2.94 -15.15
CA PRO A 179 0.16 4.10 -15.79
C PRO A 179 0.95 5.40 -15.69
N PHE A 180 1.81 5.53 -14.69
CA PHE A 180 2.62 6.73 -14.45
C PHE A 180 3.97 6.69 -15.18
N LEU A 181 4.41 5.51 -15.64
CA LEU A 181 5.68 5.32 -16.35
C LEU A 181 5.64 5.80 -17.81
N ILE A 182 4.47 6.16 -18.33
CA ILE A 182 4.31 6.61 -19.73
C ILE A 182 4.93 8.00 -19.96
N ASN A 183 5.26 8.74 -18.90
CA ASN A 183 5.85 10.07 -18.99
C ASN A 183 7.31 10.01 -19.45
N LYS A 184 7.63 10.56 -20.64
CA LYS A 184 8.97 10.54 -21.24
C LYS A 184 10.03 11.21 -20.37
N GLU A 185 9.71 12.32 -19.69
CA GLU A 185 10.64 12.99 -18.77
C GLU A 185 11.00 12.08 -17.59
N PHE A 186 9.99 11.39 -17.05
CA PHE A 186 10.21 10.44 -15.97
C PHE A 186 11.13 9.30 -16.41
N ILE A 187 10.87 8.70 -17.57
CA ILE A 187 11.71 7.60 -18.09
C ILE A 187 13.16 8.05 -18.24
N LYS A 188 13.40 9.26 -18.75
CA LYS A 188 14.76 9.82 -18.89
C LYS A 188 15.45 9.95 -17.54
N ASP A 189 14.79 10.56 -16.57
CA ASP A 189 15.32 10.75 -15.20
C ASP A 189 15.58 9.39 -14.53
N PHE A 190 14.66 8.46 -14.69
CA PHE A 190 14.76 7.10 -14.17
C PHE A 190 15.98 6.36 -14.74
N VAL A 191 16.13 6.32 -16.06
CA VAL A 191 17.28 5.66 -16.73
C VAL A 191 18.60 6.30 -16.32
N GLN A 192 18.65 7.62 -16.17
CA GLN A 192 19.86 8.32 -15.72
C GLN A 192 20.24 7.97 -14.27
N SER A 193 19.25 7.84 -13.38
CA SER A 193 19.49 7.49 -11.99
C SER A 193 19.97 6.05 -11.81
N LEU A 194 19.51 5.15 -12.68
CA LEU A 194 19.88 3.73 -12.64
C LEU A 194 21.35 3.50 -12.83
N LYS A 195 22.01 4.26 -13.72
CA LYS A 195 23.43 4.08 -14.04
C LYS A 195 24.34 4.11 -12.80
N LYS A 196 23.92 4.81 -11.74
CA LYS A 196 24.72 4.95 -10.51
C LYS A 196 24.67 3.74 -9.59
N ASN A 197 23.56 3.00 -9.56
CA ASN A 197 23.28 2.01 -8.53
C ASN A 197 22.98 0.60 -9.07
N VAL A 198 23.10 0.37 -10.39
CA VAL A 198 22.72 -0.90 -11.03
C VAL A 198 23.45 -2.11 -10.43
N ILE A 199 24.77 -1.99 -10.19
CA ILE A 199 25.57 -3.11 -9.67
C ILE A 199 25.09 -3.50 -8.26
N PHE A 200 24.85 -2.52 -7.39
CA PHE A 200 24.34 -2.78 -6.04
C PHE A 200 22.94 -3.41 -6.09
N LEU A 201 22.07 -2.91 -6.97
CA LEU A 201 20.71 -3.45 -7.14
C LEU A 201 20.74 -4.87 -7.71
N LEU A 202 21.63 -5.18 -8.64
CA LEU A 202 21.82 -6.53 -9.16
C LEU A 202 22.27 -7.48 -8.05
N PHE A 203 23.24 -7.09 -7.24
CA PHE A 203 23.70 -7.90 -6.11
C PHE A 203 22.57 -8.13 -5.11
N PHE A 204 21.85 -7.08 -4.72
CA PHE A 204 20.68 -7.19 -3.83
C PHE A 204 19.58 -8.09 -4.41
N PHE A 205 19.32 -7.98 -5.72
CA PHE A 205 18.34 -8.82 -6.40
C PHE A 205 18.76 -10.28 -6.42
N ILE A 206 20.04 -10.59 -6.73
CA ILE A 206 20.56 -11.96 -6.76
C ILE A 206 20.43 -12.60 -5.37
N ILE A 207 20.76 -11.89 -4.30
CA ILE A 207 20.57 -12.40 -2.94
C ILE A 207 19.09 -12.78 -2.71
N ASN A 208 18.17 -11.91 -3.09
CA ASN A 208 16.75 -12.19 -2.91
C ASN A 208 16.25 -13.34 -3.81
N LEU A 209 16.84 -13.55 -4.98
CA LEU A 209 16.55 -14.71 -5.82
C LEU A 209 16.98 -16.05 -5.17
N ILE A 210 18.15 -16.08 -4.55
CA ILE A 210 18.68 -17.29 -3.89
C ILE A 210 17.74 -17.74 -2.76
N PHE A 211 17.15 -16.80 -2.02
CA PHE A 211 16.26 -17.08 -0.89
C PHE A 211 14.77 -17.08 -1.26
N PHE A 212 14.42 -16.97 -2.55
CA PHE A 212 13.03 -16.97 -3.01
C PHE A 212 12.51 -18.42 -3.09
N ASP A 213 11.52 -18.74 -2.27
CA ASP A 213 10.91 -20.06 -2.17
C ASP A 213 9.38 -20.09 -2.27
N TYR A 214 8.79 -18.98 -2.80
CA TYR A 214 7.33 -18.86 -2.87
C TYR A 214 6.72 -19.85 -3.86
N LEU A 215 5.76 -20.64 -3.38
CA LEU A 215 5.16 -21.72 -4.16
C LEU A 215 3.90 -21.25 -4.92
N VAL A 216 3.72 -21.75 -6.15
CA VAL A 216 2.58 -21.43 -7.03
C VAL A 216 1.24 -21.83 -6.43
N ARG A 217 1.19 -22.86 -5.60
CA ARG A 217 -0.02 -23.32 -4.90
C ARG A 217 -0.61 -22.30 -3.94
N PHE A 218 0.15 -21.25 -3.57
CA PHE A 218 -0.39 -20.16 -2.77
C PHE A 218 -1.27 -19.27 -3.64
N THR A 219 -2.42 -18.88 -3.12
CA THR A 219 -3.35 -17.99 -3.81
C THR A 219 -2.86 -16.52 -3.94
N GLY A 220 -1.74 -16.19 -3.28
CA GLY A 220 -1.05 -14.90 -3.37
C GLY A 220 0.03 -14.89 -4.46
N GLY A 221 0.97 -13.93 -4.37
CA GLY A 221 2.13 -13.82 -5.28
C GLY A 221 2.06 -12.64 -6.25
N GLY A 222 0.90 -12.00 -6.38
CA GLY A 222 0.73 -10.85 -7.27
C GLY A 222 0.54 -11.23 -8.73
N ILE A 223 0.26 -10.22 -9.57
CA ILE A 223 -0.14 -10.42 -10.97
C ILE A 223 1.01 -10.98 -11.80
N PHE A 224 2.21 -10.42 -11.69
CA PHE A 224 3.36 -10.85 -12.50
C PHE A 224 3.82 -12.28 -12.16
N PHE A 225 3.70 -12.69 -10.90
CA PHE A 225 3.98 -14.05 -10.48
C PHE A 225 3.02 -15.04 -11.15
N HIS A 226 1.71 -14.74 -11.13
CA HIS A 226 0.73 -15.59 -11.79
C HIS A 226 0.88 -15.60 -13.32
N ILE A 227 1.13 -14.44 -13.96
CA ILE A 227 1.37 -14.37 -15.41
C ILE A 227 2.58 -15.24 -15.78
N SER A 228 3.67 -15.15 -15.02
CA SER A 228 4.89 -15.91 -15.28
C SER A 228 4.64 -17.42 -15.24
N ASN A 229 3.99 -17.88 -14.18
CA ASN A 229 3.69 -19.29 -14.00
C ASN A 229 2.65 -19.79 -15.00
N TYR A 230 1.67 -18.96 -15.40
CA TYR A 230 0.63 -19.37 -16.33
C TYR A 230 1.13 -19.43 -17.77
N LEU A 231 1.98 -18.47 -18.21
CA LEU A 231 2.44 -18.41 -19.61
C LEU A 231 3.64 -19.32 -19.89
N ILE A 232 4.57 -19.45 -18.94
CA ILE A 232 5.88 -20.10 -19.19
C ILE A 232 6.12 -21.25 -18.21
N ASN A 233 5.24 -21.46 -17.25
CA ASN A 233 5.36 -22.45 -16.18
C ASN A 233 6.69 -22.31 -15.37
N ASN A 234 7.20 -21.10 -15.26
CA ASN A 234 8.38 -20.75 -14.47
C ASN A 234 8.30 -19.30 -13.98
N ASN A 235 9.30 -18.84 -13.20
CA ASN A 235 9.31 -17.52 -12.59
C ASN A 235 10.10 -16.46 -13.38
N LEU A 236 10.56 -16.69 -14.62
CA LEU A 236 11.44 -15.78 -15.35
C LEU A 236 10.81 -14.41 -15.60
N ILE A 237 9.56 -14.37 -16.08
CA ILE A 237 8.85 -13.10 -16.30
C ILE A 237 8.68 -12.35 -14.97
N PHE A 238 8.32 -13.06 -13.90
CA PHE A 238 8.19 -12.47 -12.57
C PHE A 238 9.51 -11.88 -12.08
N TYR A 239 10.63 -12.58 -12.24
CA TYR A 239 11.95 -12.08 -11.85
C TYR A 239 12.35 -10.83 -12.62
N PHE A 240 12.06 -10.77 -13.92
CA PHE A 240 12.30 -9.59 -14.74
C PHE A 240 11.51 -8.38 -14.20
N PHE A 241 10.21 -8.53 -13.95
CA PHE A 241 9.39 -7.43 -13.42
C PHE A 241 9.75 -7.08 -11.97
N SER A 242 10.15 -8.04 -11.16
CA SER A 242 10.64 -7.78 -9.79
C SER A 242 11.94 -6.98 -9.80
N PHE A 243 12.86 -7.26 -10.72
CA PHE A 243 14.07 -6.47 -10.88
C PHE A 243 13.77 -5.04 -11.33
N LEU A 244 12.92 -4.85 -12.36
CA LEU A 244 12.46 -3.53 -12.77
C LEU A 244 11.80 -2.75 -11.63
N SER A 245 11.06 -3.46 -10.81
CA SER A 245 10.41 -2.89 -9.64
C SER A 245 11.41 -2.40 -8.59
N LEU A 246 12.42 -3.20 -8.27
CA LEU A 246 13.48 -2.79 -7.34
C LEU A 246 14.25 -1.58 -7.87
N MET A 247 14.49 -1.51 -9.18
CA MET A 247 15.06 -0.32 -9.81
C MET A 247 14.17 0.91 -9.62
N LEU A 248 12.86 0.76 -9.82
CA LEU A 248 11.88 1.84 -9.62
C LEU A 248 11.83 2.29 -8.15
N LEU A 249 11.82 1.36 -7.21
CA LEU A 249 11.84 1.67 -5.79
C LEU A 249 13.14 2.39 -5.40
N ALA A 250 14.29 1.95 -5.90
CA ALA A 250 15.57 2.61 -5.67
C ALA A 250 15.58 4.06 -6.16
N TYR A 251 15.00 4.32 -7.34
CA TYR A 251 14.82 5.67 -7.85
C TYR A 251 13.99 6.55 -6.91
N PHE A 252 12.89 6.03 -6.37
CA PHE A 252 12.03 6.77 -5.47
C PHE A 252 12.61 6.98 -4.08
N VAL A 253 13.44 6.05 -3.63
CA VAL A 253 14.11 6.11 -2.32
C VAL A 253 15.35 6.99 -2.36
N GLN A 254 15.97 7.15 -3.54
CA GLN A 254 17.20 7.94 -3.70
C GLN A 254 16.98 9.34 -3.11
N ASN A 255 17.72 9.67 -2.05
CA ASN A 255 17.64 10.93 -1.32
C ASN A 255 16.28 11.23 -0.63
N ASN A 256 15.44 10.20 -0.42
CA ASN A 256 14.13 10.39 0.21
C ASN A 256 13.81 9.32 1.26
N LEU A 257 14.19 9.62 2.51
CA LEU A 257 13.96 8.72 3.65
C LEU A 257 12.46 8.44 3.90
N ASN A 258 11.56 9.39 3.60
CA ASN A 258 10.12 9.18 3.75
C ASN A 258 9.63 8.03 2.89
N ASN A 259 10.07 7.98 1.63
CA ASN A 259 9.70 6.92 0.71
C ASN A 259 10.29 5.57 1.13
N LEU A 260 11.53 5.56 1.62
CA LEU A 260 12.14 4.35 2.16
C LEU A 260 11.31 3.78 3.32
N ILE A 261 10.91 4.63 4.27
CA ILE A 261 10.08 4.21 5.40
C ILE A 261 8.76 3.62 4.88
N ILE A 262 8.07 4.28 3.95
CA ILE A 262 6.81 3.78 3.39
C ILE A 262 6.99 2.39 2.76
N PHE A 263 8.03 2.18 1.95
CA PHE A 263 8.28 0.88 1.32
C PHE A 263 8.64 -0.21 2.33
N LEU A 264 9.46 0.11 3.33
CA LEU A 264 9.75 -0.83 4.41
C LEU A 264 8.48 -1.20 5.18
N LEU A 265 7.61 -0.23 5.47
CA LEU A 265 6.35 -0.49 6.15
C LEU A 265 5.40 -1.36 5.32
N LEU A 266 5.34 -1.17 3.99
CA LEU A 266 4.56 -2.04 3.10
C LEU A 266 5.06 -3.49 3.12
N ILE A 267 6.38 -3.71 3.21
CA ILE A 267 6.97 -5.04 3.30
C ILE A 267 6.73 -5.66 4.67
N LEU A 268 6.98 -4.91 5.75
CA LEU A 268 6.86 -5.38 7.12
C LEU A 268 5.41 -5.57 7.57
N SER A 269 4.46 -4.83 7.01
CA SER A 269 3.03 -4.94 7.35
C SER A 269 2.41 -6.29 6.95
N ASN A 270 3.03 -7.03 6.04
CA ASN A 270 2.61 -8.38 5.70
C ASN A 270 3.43 -9.41 6.50
N ILE A 271 2.89 -9.87 7.61
CA ILE A 271 3.52 -10.88 8.46
C ILE A 271 3.16 -12.33 8.06
N GLN A 272 2.20 -12.52 7.16
CA GLN A 272 1.72 -13.83 6.72
C GLN A 272 2.60 -14.40 5.61
N ASN A 273 2.56 -15.74 5.45
CA ASN A 273 3.20 -16.45 4.34
C ASN A 273 2.60 -16.04 3.00
N THR A 274 1.28 -15.84 2.95
CA THR A 274 0.58 -15.52 1.71
C THR A 274 0.55 -14.00 1.48
N ILE A 275 1.04 -13.58 0.32
CA ILE A 275 1.12 -12.18 -0.08
C ILE A 275 0.03 -11.89 -1.10
N TYR A 276 -1.11 -11.39 -0.64
CA TYR A 276 -2.23 -11.10 -1.53
C TYR A 276 -2.13 -9.72 -2.16
N HIS A 277 -2.32 -9.64 -3.47
CA HIS A 277 -2.46 -8.36 -4.21
C HIS A 277 -3.53 -7.45 -3.60
N LYS A 278 -4.62 -8.02 -3.12
CA LYS A 278 -5.73 -7.31 -2.49
C LYS A 278 -5.39 -6.51 -1.21
N TYR A 279 -4.22 -6.78 -0.61
CA TYR A 279 -3.78 -5.98 0.56
C TYR A 279 -3.16 -4.65 0.15
N TYR A 280 -2.67 -4.56 -1.08
CA TYR A 280 -1.97 -3.42 -1.62
C TYR A 280 -2.83 -2.58 -2.58
N ASP A 281 -3.87 -3.17 -3.15
CA ASP A 281 -4.86 -2.51 -3.98
C ASP A 281 -6.11 -2.13 -3.14
N PRO A 282 -6.49 -0.85 -2.99
CA PRO A 282 -5.97 0.35 -3.62
C PRO A 282 -4.97 1.14 -2.74
N LEU A 283 -4.43 0.54 -1.68
CA LEU A 283 -3.55 1.20 -0.70
C LEU A 283 -2.37 1.93 -1.37
N ILE A 284 -1.68 1.27 -2.32
CA ILE A 284 -0.52 1.87 -3.01
C ILE A 284 -0.91 3.18 -3.69
N MET A 285 -2.07 3.22 -4.35
CA MET A 285 -2.55 4.44 -5.01
C MET A 285 -2.84 5.55 -4.01
N ILE A 286 -3.47 5.22 -2.89
CA ILE A 286 -3.73 6.18 -1.80
C ILE A 286 -2.42 6.74 -1.26
N LEU A 287 -1.45 5.89 -0.92
CA LEU A 287 -0.16 6.31 -0.38
C LEU A 287 0.61 7.19 -1.38
N PHE A 288 0.64 6.80 -2.67
CA PHE A 288 1.34 7.52 -3.72
C PHE A 288 0.85 8.94 -3.89
N PHE A 289 -0.46 9.14 -3.88
CA PHE A 289 -1.04 10.46 -4.02
C PHE A 289 -1.16 11.25 -2.71
N THR A 290 -0.89 10.66 -1.55
CA THR A 290 -1.01 11.34 -0.26
C THR A 290 0.33 11.57 0.43
N ILE A 291 0.91 10.55 1.04
CA ILE A 291 2.10 10.69 1.90
C ILE A 291 3.42 10.45 1.17
N PHE A 292 3.39 9.80 0.00
CA PHE A 292 4.56 9.59 -0.81
C PHE A 292 5.14 10.90 -1.33
N ASN A 293 6.46 11.06 -1.29
CA ASN A 293 7.14 12.28 -1.70
C ASN A 293 7.84 12.09 -3.05
N SER A 294 7.21 12.56 -4.12
CA SER A 294 7.72 12.50 -5.49
C SER A 294 7.18 13.65 -6.33
N SER A 295 7.92 14.04 -7.36
CA SER A 295 7.45 15.01 -8.36
C SER A 295 6.46 14.38 -9.37
N LEU A 296 6.38 13.05 -9.42
CA LEU A 296 5.52 12.32 -10.38
C LEU A 296 4.04 12.70 -10.29
N PRO A 297 3.39 12.79 -9.11
CA PRO A 297 2.00 13.19 -9.03
C PRO A 297 1.75 14.57 -9.64
N ASN A 298 2.66 15.53 -9.43
CA ASN A 298 2.56 16.86 -10.03
C ASN A 298 2.72 16.83 -11.56
N LYS A 299 3.67 16.03 -12.07
CA LYS A 299 3.86 15.80 -13.51
C LYS A 299 2.65 15.08 -14.13
N PHE A 300 2.02 14.18 -13.39
CA PHE A 300 0.82 13.47 -13.81
C PHE A 300 -0.35 14.41 -14.12
N PHE A 301 -0.59 15.41 -13.27
CA PHE A 301 -1.69 16.39 -13.48
C PHE A 301 -1.42 17.43 -14.57
N LYS A 302 -0.17 17.57 -15.05
CA LYS A 302 0.13 18.50 -16.15
C LYS A 302 -0.55 18.10 -17.47
N ASN A 303 -0.80 16.80 -17.68
CA ASN A 303 -1.46 16.31 -18.88
C ASN A 303 -2.73 15.52 -18.50
N LYS A 304 -3.90 16.02 -18.93
CA LYS A 304 -5.19 15.36 -18.67
C LYS A 304 -5.27 13.95 -19.28
N LEU A 305 -4.51 13.66 -20.34
CA LEU A 305 -4.43 12.32 -20.94
C LEU A 305 -3.89 11.26 -19.96
N ASN A 306 -3.09 11.66 -18.96
CA ASN A 306 -2.58 10.71 -17.97
C ASN A 306 -3.70 10.09 -17.13
N LEU A 307 -4.78 10.83 -16.84
CA LEU A 307 -5.97 10.27 -16.21
C LEU A 307 -6.66 9.25 -17.11
N LEU A 308 -6.75 9.53 -18.42
CA LEU A 308 -7.30 8.57 -19.38
C LEU A 308 -6.48 7.27 -19.38
N TYR A 309 -5.14 7.36 -19.41
CA TYR A 309 -4.26 6.18 -19.33
C TYR A 309 -4.47 5.38 -18.05
N LEU A 310 -4.61 6.07 -16.90
CA LEU A 310 -4.91 5.41 -15.62
C LEU A 310 -6.24 4.63 -15.69
N TYR A 311 -7.29 5.28 -16.20
CA TYR A 311 -8.61 4.65 -16.34
C TYR A 311 -8.57 3.47 -17.31
N SER A 312 -7.94 3.64 -18.49
CA SER A 312 -7.80 2.57 -19.48
C SER A 312 -7.02 1.38 -18.93
N PHE A 313 -5.94 1.62 -18.19
CA PHE A 313 -5.15 0.55 -17.58
C PHE A 313 -5.99 -0.30 -16.62
N TYR A 314 -6.71 0.34 -15.70
CA TYR A 314 -7.56 -0.40 -14.76
C TYR A 314 -8.75 -1.07 -15.43
N LEU A 315 -9.35 -0.47 -16.47
CA LEU A 315 -10.40 -1.11 -17.26
C LEU A 315 -9.89 -2.37 -17.95
N ILE A 316 -8.72 -2.31 -18.59
CA ILE A 316 -8.07 -3.49 -19.17
C ILE A 316 -7.81 -4.55 -18.10
N PHE A 317 -7.31 -4.15 -16.94
CA PHE A 317 -7.09 -5.08 -15.82
C PHE A 317 -8.37 -5.78 -15.36
N ILE A 318 -9.48 -5.04 -15.27
CA ILE A 318 -10.80 -5.61 -14.94
C ILE A 318 -11.23 -6.62 -16.00
N LEU A 319 -11.14 -6.25 -17.28
CA LEU A 319 -11.53 -7.13 -18.41
C LEU A 319 -10.70 -8.42 -18.40
N MET A 320 -9.38 -8.32 -18.25
CA MET A 320 -8.51 -9.51 -18.15
C MET A 320 -8.90 -10.40 -16.98
N ARG A 321 -9.29 -9.84 -15.85
CA ARG A 321 -9.73 -10.61 -14.69
C ARG A 321 -11.08 -11.30 -14.92
N VAL A 322 -12.00 -10.64 -15.61
CA VAL A 322 -13.29 -11.25 -16.02
C VAL A 322 -13.05 -12.40 -17.00
N VAL A 323 -12.20 -12.22 -18.00
CA VAL A 323 -11.82 -13.28 -18.95
C VAL A 323 -11.19 -14.45 -18.23
N LYS A 324 -10.24 -14.21 -17.33
CA LYS A 324 -9.64 -15.27 -16.54
C LYS A 324 -10.70 -16.09 -15.78
N ASN A 325 -11.60 -15.42 -15.08
CA ASN A 325 -12.57 -16.11 -14.21
C ASN A 325 -13.66 -16.87 -14.97
N ASN A 326 -13.96 -16.50 -16.22
CA ASN A 326 -15.04 -17.11 -17.00
C ASN A 326 -14.57 -18.11 -18.07
N TYR A 327 -13.32 -18.01 -18.52
CA TYR A 327 -12.84 -18.79 -19.67
C TYR A 327 -11.56 -19.57 -19.41
N LEU A 328 -10.84 -19.32 -18.31
CA LEU A 328 -9.55 -19.94 -18.04
C LEU A 328 -9.50 -20.72 -16.71
N ILE A 329 -10.65 -20.84 -16.03
CA ILE A 329 -10.90 -21.76 -14.91
C ILE A 329 -11.88 -22.78 -15.44
#